data_4500743092f9dc6b56dac6e57fae8a9f
#
_entry.id   4500743092f9dc6b56dac6e57fae8a9f
#
_cell.length_a   1.000
_cell.length_b   1.000
_cell.length_c   1.000
_cell.angle_alpha   90.00
_cell.angle_beta   90.00
_cell.angle_gamma   90.00
#
_symmetry.space_group_name_H-M   'P 1'
#
loop_
_entity.id
_entity.type
_entity.pdbx_description
1 polymer ?
#
loop_
_entity_poly.entity_id
_entity_poly.type
_entity_poly.pdbx_seq_one_letter_code
_entity_poly.pdbx_strand_id
1 'polypeptide(L)'
;MTLGLYSQRPTIELTFTAVDSAAYVQLDSIKIMNRTQGGETMIYWPDTMVSLEINQGDLLLYVGYTTFSTVGIQEVDKEVSSFDVHQNFPNPMGDRSEISMYIPHTGKVYMMITDLQGRVVLRSDRQLDGGYHSFRFHPGGDNLYFLTVHWNGISRSIQMISMGQQDGKSCRLDYVGSQSGEPVLKNSLHVRDFIVRQSGILDTPEESTTYTFQFATNIPCPGTPTVEYEGQVYNTIQIFSQCWLKENLNVGVMIQGSEEMTNNDTIEKYCYDNQPDSCAKYGGLYQWNEMMQYTTQQGVQGICPPGWHLPTDEEWKVLEGAVDSQYGIGDNTWDDWGWRGSDAGTNLKTTSGWYENGNGTDLFGFSGLPGGYRYYGGFFVIVGDYGGWWTSAEYDGGYAWDRYLYYDAPEVFRYVYYEGYGFSGRCLRDY
;
A
#
# COMPACT_ATOMS: atom_id res chain seq x y z
N MET A 1 49.05 6.45 -21.49
CA MET A 1 48.13 6.83 -20.44
C MET A 1 46.92 7.49 -21.09
N THR A 2 45.86 6.73 -21.37
CA THR A 2 44.61 7.25 -21.90
C THR A 2 43.79 7.66 -20.70
N LEU A 3 43.64 8.95 -20.47
CA LEU A 3 42.69 9.51 -19.51
C LEU A 3 41.29 9.21 -20.05
N GLY A 4 40.60 8.29 -19.38
CA GLY A 4 39.18 8.06 -19.62
C GLY A 4 38.43 9.32 -19.23
N LEU A 5 37.82 9.97 -20.21
CA LEU A 5 36.79 10.97 -20.02
C LEU A 5 35.63 10.28 -19.33
N TYR A 6 35.49 10.48 -18.03
CA TYR A 6 34.21 10.20 -17.35
C TYR A 6 33.20 11.19 -17.94
N SER A 7 32.34 10.72 -18.80
CA SER A 7 31.15 11.46 -19.20
C SER A 7 30.33 11.75 -17.93
N GLN A 8 30.23 13.02 -17.57
CA GLN A 8 29.28 13.43 -16.53
C GLN A 8 27.90 12.94 -16.95
N ARG A 9 27.22 12.29 -16.05
CA ARG A 9 25.82 11.90 -16.28
C ARG A 9 24.97 13.17 -16.40
N PRO A 10 24.03 13.20 -17.33
CA PRO A 10 23.13 14.34 -17.42
C PRO A 10 22.33 14.50 -16.13
N THR A 11 22.21 15.73 -15.69
CA THR A 11 21.42 16.11 -14.51
C THR A 11 20.10 16.68 -14.98
N ILE A 12 18.99 16.20 -14.40
CA ILE A 12 17.67 16.78 -14.61
C ILE A 12 17.17 17.43 -13.34
N GLU A 13 16.43 18.52 -13.49
CA GLU A 13 15.71 19.16 -12.39
C GLU A 13 14.21 18.84 -12.51
N LEU A 14 13.67 18.21 -11.49
CA LEU A 14 12.26 17.87 -11.40
C LEU A 14 11.61 18.72 -10.32
N THR A 15 10.51 19.39 -10.70
CA THR A 15 9.65 20.12 -9.75
C THR A 15 8.32 19.40 -9.63
N PHE A 16 7.85 19.21 -8.42
CA PHE A 16 6.62 18.49 -8.14
C PHE A 16 5.57 19.41 -7.52
N THR A 17 4.37 19.33 -8.04
CA THR A 17 3.18 20.00 -7.49
C THR A 17 2.03 18.99 -7.42
N ALA A 18 0.96 19.34 -6.73
CA ALA A 18 -0.25 18.53 -6.72
C ALA A 18 -1.51 19.37 -6.80
N VAL A 19 -2.55 18.83 -7.41
CA VAL A 19 -3.86 19.44 -7.49
C VAL A 19 -4.95 18.43 -7.21
N ASP A 20 -5.97 18.85 -6.49
CA ASP A 20 -7.22 18.12 -6.32
C ASP A 20 -8.35 18.97 -6.90
N SER A 21 -9.10 18.42 -7.85
CA SER A 21 -10.22 19.11 -8.51
C SER A 21 -9.88 20.55 -8.96
N ALA A 22 -8.67 20.72 -9.51
CA ALA A 22 -8.07 21.98 -9.94
C ALA A 22 -7.61 22.93 -8.79
N ALA A 23 -7.74 22.56 -7.54
CA ALA A 23 -7.18 23.30 -6.40
C ALA A 23 -5.77 22.80 -6.08
N TYR A 24 -4.85 23.70 -5.76
CA TYR A 24 -3.51 23.33 -5.31
C TYR A 24 -3.58 22.52 -4.01
N VAL A 25 -2.83 21.43 -3.97
CA VAL A 25 -2.65 20.60 -2.78
C VAL A 25 -1.16 20.56 -2.44
N GLN A 26 -0.86 20.78 -1.17
CA GLN A 26 0.51 20.68 -0.68
C GLN A 26 0.91 19.19 -0.56
N LEU A 27 2.05 18.83 -1.15
CA LEU A 27 2.67 17.53 -0.90
C LEU A 27 3.52 17.61 0.37
N ASP A 28 3.34 16.67 1.29
CA ASP A 28 4.16 16.55 2.50
C ASP A 28 5.51 15.88 2.16
N SER A 29 5.48 14.93 1.23
CA SER A 29 6.69 14.28 0.72
C SER A 29 6.49 13.69 -0.67
N ILE A 30 7.60 13.40 -1.33
CA ILE A 30 7.63 12.82 -2.67
C ILE A 30 8.69 11.73 -2.68
N LYS A 31 8.32 10.54 -3.09
CA LYS A 31 9.22 9.41 -3.31
C LYS A 31 9.50 9.29 -4.80
N ILE A 32 10.77 9.20 -5.17
CA ILE A 32 11.22 9.00 -6.54
C ILE A 32 11.99 7.69 -6.58
N MET A 33 11.61 6.80 -7.48
CA MET A 33 12.23 5.48 -7.65
C MET A 33 12.73 5.33 -9.08
N ASN A 34 14.01 4.98 -9.27
CA ASN A 34 14.51 4.55 -10.57
C ASN A 34 14.23 3.05 -10.77
N ARG A 35 13.30 2.74 -11.65
CA ARG A 35 12.85 1.37 -11.91
C ARG A 35 13.80 0.59 -12.84
N THR A 36 14.66 1.28 -13.57
CA THR A 36 15.62 0.69 -14.50
C THR A 36 16.90 0.26 -13.81
N GLN A 37 17.42 1.12 -12.92
CA GLN A 37 18.72 0.89 -12.26
C GLN A 37 18.57 0.52 -10.78
N GLY A 38 17.38 0.65 -10.24
CA GLY A 38 17.14 0.59 -8.80
C GLY A 38 17.52 1.89 -8.09
N GLY A 39 17.18 1.97 -6.81
CA GLY A 39 17.41 3.14 -5.98
C GLY A 39 16.18 4.04 -5.88
N GLU A 40 16.09 4.73 -4.77
CA GLU A 40 15.00 5.65 -4.45
C GLU A 40 15.51 6.85 -3.65
N THR A 41 14.78 7.95 -3.72
CA THR A 41 14.98 9.12 -2.89
C THR A 41 13.65 9.68 -2.39
N MET A 42 13.67 10.29 -1.22
CA MET A 42 12.53 11.02 -0.66
C MET A 42 12.86 12.49 -0.55
N ILE A 43 11.93 13.34 -0.95
CA ILE A 43 11.94 14.78 -0.72
C ILE A 43 10.78 15.13 0.21
N TYR A 44 11.00 16.07 1.12
CA TYR A 44 10.00 16.50 2.11
C TYR A 44 9.71 17.97 1.95
N TRP A 45 8.48 18.37 2.21
CA TRP A 45 8.13 19.79 2.27
C TRP A 45 9.07 20.55 3.24
N PRO A 46 9.55 21.77 2.90
CA PRO A 46 9.10 22.61 1.77
C PRO A 46 9.78 22.32 0.44
N ASP A 47 10.73 21.38 0.34
CA ASP A 47 11.41 21.10 -0.90
C ASP A 47 10.46 20.38 -1.86
N THR A 48 10.26 20.98 -3.03
CA THR A 48 9.47 20.41 -4.12
C THR A 48 10.30 20.20 -5.38
N MET A 49 11.60 20.46 -5.28
CA MET A 49 12.56 20.26 -6.38
C MET A 49 13.62 19.26 -6.00
N VAL A 50 14.02 18.46 -6.98
CA VAL A 50 15.15 17.55 -6.87
C VAL A 50 15.97 17.57 -8.14
N SER A 51 17.29 17.53 -7.97
CA SER A 51 18.25 17.38 -9.05
C SER A 51 18.75 15.93 -9.07
N LEU A 52 18.52 15.22 -10.16
CA LEU A 52 18.85 13.81 -10.31
C LEU A 52 19.85 13.59 -11.45
N GLU A 53 20.88 12.78 -11.19
CA GLU A 53 21.74 12.24 -12.24
C GLU A 53 21.13 10.92 -12.74
N ILE A 54 20.72 10.90 -13.98
CA ILE A 54 20.07 9.74 -14.60
C ILE A 54 20.73 9.36 -15.92
N ASN A 55 20.46 8.15 -16.41
CA ASN A 55 20.80 7.77 -17.78
C ASN A 55 19.58 7.99 -18.68
N GLN A 56 19.85 8.25 -19.96
CA GLN A 56 18.80 8.33 -20.96
C GLN A 56 18.02 7.02 -21.01
N GLY A 57 16.69 7.10 -20.99
CA GLY A 57 15.81 5.95 -20.99
C GLY A 57 15.54 5.34 -19.62
N ASP A 58 16.03 5.91 -18.52
CA ASP A 58 15.67 5.48 -17.19
C ASP A 58 14.19 5.73 -16.92
N LEU A 59 13.51 4.71 -16.42
CA LEU A 59 12.12 4.79 -16.00
C LEU A 59 12.06 5.24 -14.53
N LEU A 60 11.52 6.42 -14.29
CA LEU A 60 11.30 6.94 -12.94
C LEU A 60 9.83 6.81 -12.55
N LEU A 61 9.58 6.36 -11.34
CA LEU A 61 8.27 6.35 -10.73
C LEU A 61 8.24 7.39 -9.60
N TYR A 62 7.24 8.26 -9.63
CA TYR A 62 7.04 9.29 -8.62
C TYR A 62 5.81 8.98 -7.79
N VAL A 63 5.91 9.16 -6.48
CA VAL A 63 4.79 9.00 -5.55
C VAL A 63 4.76 10.21 -4.64
N GLY A 64 3.70 11.01 -4.73
CA GLY A 64 3.47 12.13 -3.83
C GLY A 64 2.59 11.70 -2.66
N TYR A 65 2.92 12.20 -1.49
CA TYR A 65 2.16 11.99 -0.26
C TYR A 65 1.65 13.34 0.26
N THR A 66 0.41 13.37 0.72
CA THR A 66 -0.16 14.55 1.35
C THR A 66 -1.13 14.15 2.45
N THR A 67 -1.24 15.00 3.45
CA THR A 67 -2.22 14.89 4.51
C THR A 67 -3.43 15.73 4.12
N PHE A 68 -4.57 15.12 3.78
CA PHE A 68 -5.80 15.87 3.58
C PHE A 68 -6.40 16.27 4.92
N SER A 69 -6.48 17.57 5.13
CA SER A 69 -7.38 18.15 6.12
C SER A 69 -8.78 18.19 5.50
N THR A 70 -9.69 17.33 5.95
CA THR A 70 -11.11 17.45 5.55
C THR A 70 -11.67 18.73 6.16
N VAL A 71 -11.79 19.76 5.34
CA VAL A 71 -12.51 20.99 5.68
C VAL A 71 -13.99 20.63 5.75
N GLY A 72 -14.55 20.50 6.94
CA GLY A 72 -16.00 20.34 7.08
C GLY A 72 -16.56 19.75 8.37
N ILE A 73 -15.78 19.61 9.43
CA ILE A 73 -16.34 19.34 10.77
C ILE A 73 -15.81 20.44 11.69
N GLN A 74 -16.71 21.19 12.34
CA GLN A 74 -16.33 22.13 13.38
C GLN A 74 -15.55 21.39 14.45
N GLU A 75 -14.26 21.64 14.51
CA GLU A 75 -13.40 21.16 15.58
C GLU A 75 -13.79 21.85 16.88
N VAL A 76 -14.13 21.04 17.85
CA VAL A 76 -14.03 21.44 19.25
C VAL A 76 -12.54 21.48 19.57
N ASP A 77 -12.05 22.68 19.87
CA ASP A 77 -10.70 22.95 20.32
C ASP A 77 -10.23 21.89 21.35
N LYS A 78 -9.37 20.98 20.92
CA LYS A 78 -8.46 20.27 21.80
C LYS A 78 -7.06 20.75 21.47
N GLU A 79 -6.51 21.54 22.37
CA GLU A 79 -5.10 21.94 22.34
C GLU A 79 -4.21 20.71 22.10
N VAL A 80 -3.54 20.68 20.95
CA VAL A 80 -2.46 19.73 20.70
C VAL A 80 -1.24 20.21 21.47
N SER A 81 -1.13 19.75 22.69
CA SER A 81 -0.03 20.04 23.61
C SER A 81 0.72 18.78 24.02
N SER A 82 0.76 17.72 23.21
CA SER A 82 1.38 16.48 23.66
C SER A 82 2.73 16.25 22.99
N PHE A 83 3.74 16.04 23.84
CA PHE A 83 5.04 15.52 23.47
C PHE A 83 4.91 14.20 22.71
N ASP A 84 5.57 14.09 21.55
CA ASP A 84 5.56 12.89 20.71
C ASP A 84 6.94 12.58 20.11
N VAL A 85 7.18 11.29 19.81
CA VAL A 85 8.40 10.76 19.19
C VAL A 85 7.99 9.86 18.05
N HIS A 86 8.32 10.27 16.84
CA HIS A 86 7.95 9.53 15.64
C HIS A 86 8.88 8.35 15.39
N GLN A 87 8.34 7.32 14.75
CA GLN A 87 9.11 6.16 14.29
C GLN A 87 10.29 6.62 13.44
N ASN A 88 11.47 6.04 13.68
CA ASN A 88 12.65 6.34 12.88
C ASN A 88 12.49 5.89 11.43
N PHE A 89 13.11 6.63 10.52
CA PHE A 89 13.09 6.28 9.11
C PHE A 89 14.51 6.41 8.47
N PRO A 90 14.93 5.39 7.66
CA PRO A 90 14.28 4.11 7.42
C PRO A 90 14.25 3.20 8.65
N ASN A 91 13.25 2.30 8.72
CA ASN A 91 13.18 1.21 9.69
C ASN A 91 12.59 -0.03 8.98
N PRO A 92 13.36 -1.10 8.70
CA PRO A 92 14.76 -1.31 9.13
C PRO A 92 15.75 -0.31 8.52
N MET A 93 16.81 0.00 9.27
CA MET A 93 17.88 0.90 8.86
C MET A 93 19.14 0.15 8.45
N GLY A 94 19.89 0.71 7.50
CA GLY A 94 21.27 0.35 7.20
C GLY A 94 22.25 1.08 8.13
N ASP A 95 23.06 1.97 7.53
CA ASP A 95 24.11 2.71 8.24
C ASP A 95 23.59 3.81 9.18
N ARG A 96 22.39 4.29 8.96
CA ARG A 96 21.78 5.39 9.72
C ARG A 96 20.27 5.45 9.55
N SER A 97 19.62 6.13 10.49
CA SER A 97 18.20 6.43 10.43
C SER A 97 17.91 7.80 11.08
N GLU A 98 16.89 8.48 10.63
CA GLU A 98 16.46 9.75 11.19
C GLU A 98 15.30 9.53 12.15
N ILE A 99 15.32 10.27 13.27
CA ILE A 99 14.31 10.25 14.32
C ILE A 99 13.81 11.66 14.45
N SER A 100 12.51 11.88 14.40
CA SER A 100 11.90 13.18 14.67
C SER A 100 11.06 13.13 15.94
N MET A 101 10.97 14.27 16.63
CA MET A 101 10.13 14.43 17.82
C MET A 101 9.56 15.83 17.90
N TYR A 102 8.40 15.94 18.49
CA TYR A 102 7.77 17.23 18.78
C TYR A 102 7.84 17.53 20.28
N ILE A 103 8.33 18.71 20.61
CA ILE A 103 8.41 19.23 21.98
C ILE A 103 7.43 20.39 22.10
N PRO A 104 6.38 20.31 22.95
CA PRO A 104 5.35 21.36 23.04
C PRO A 104 5.89 22.71 23.51
N HIS A 105 6.82 22.71 24.41
CA HIS A 105 7.49 23.92 24.92
C HIS A 105 8.90 23.60 25.40
N THR A 106 9.74 24.61 25.46
CA THR A 106 11.16 24.49 25.86
C THR A 106 11.32 23.63 27.10
N GLY A 107 12.17 22.63 27.06
CA GLY A 107 12.42 21.72 28.14
C GLY A 107 13.64 20.83 27.95
N LYS A 108 14.04 20.18 29.04
CA LYS A 108 15.12 19.18 28.97
C LYS A 108 14.57 17.83 28.54
N VAL A 109 15.17 17.28 27.49
CA VAL A 109 14.84 15.95 26.91
C VAL A 109 15.94 14.99 27.27
N TYR A 110 15.57 13.82 27.79
CA TYR A 110 16.48 12.72 28.08
C TYR A 110 16.19 11.58 27.12
N MET A 111 17.20 11.13 26.40
CA MET A 111 17.12 10.05 25.43
C MET A 111 17.98 8.89 25.86
N MET A 112 17.42 7.69 25.85
CA MET A 112 18.12 6.47 26.19
C MET A 112 17.85 5.42 25.11
N ILE A 113 18.90 4.84 24.56
CA ILE A 113 18.81 3.75 23.60
C ILE A 113 19.33 2.48 24.28
N THR A 114 18.53 1.42 24.21
CA THR A 114 18.89 0.10 24.70
C THR A 114 18.91 -0.93 23.56
N ASP A 115 19.71 -1.97 23.71
CA ASP A 115 19.67 -3.15 22.84
C ASP A 115 18.57 -4.13 23.28
N LEU A 116 18.42 -5.25 22.52
CA LEU A 116 17.45 -6.32 22.80
C LEU A 116 17.60 -6.94 24.20
N GLN A 117 18.79 -6.90 24.78
CA GLN A 117 19.06 -7.40 26.14
C GLN A 117 18.80 -6.35 27.23
N GLY A 118 18.30 -5.17 26.87
CA GLY A 118 18.04 -4.07 27.77
C GLY A 118 19.31 -3.32 28.24
N ARG A 119 20.47 -3.59 27.64
CA ARG A 119 21.70 -2.86 27.96
C ARG A 119 21.64 -1.48 27.32
N VAL A 120 21.98 -0.45 28.06
CA VAL A 120 22.05 0.92 27.55
C VAL A 120 23.26 1.05 26.65
N VAL A 121 23.01 1.30 25.36
CA VAL A 121 24.05 1.51 24.32
C VAL A 121 24.33 2.99 24.09
N LEU A 122 23.38 3.88 24.42
CA LEU A 122 23.55 5.32 24.30
C LEU A 122 22.66 6.07 25.28
N ARG A 123 23.19 7.18 25.84
CA ARG A 123 22.41 8.18 26.58
C ARG A 123 22.77 9.56 26.07
N SER A 124 21.75 10.40 25.93
CA SER A 124 21.91 11.79 25.54
C SER A 124 20.88 12.64 26.28
N ASP A 125 21.26 13.82 26.71
CA ASP A 125 20.34 14.81 27.21
C ASP A 125 20.59 16.16 26.52
N ARG A 126 19.51 16.90 26.29
CA ARG A 126 19.59 18.18 25.59
C ARG A 126 18.47 19.10 26.04
N GLN A 127 18.78 20.38 26.16
CA GLN A 127 17.74 21.42 26.23
C GLN A 127 17.25 21.68 24.82
N LEU A 128 15.94 21.52 24.60
CA LEU A 128 15.28 21.76 23.31
C LEU A 128 14.20 22.84 23.50
N ASP A 129 14.04 23.67 22.47
CA ASP A 129 12.96 24.65 22.42
C ASP A 129 11.65 23.96 21.99
N GLY A 130 10.51 24.67 22.08
CA GLY A 130 9.26 24.18 21.53
C GLY A 130 9.35 24.03 20.01
N GLY A 131 8.82 22.93 19.45
CA GLY A 131 8.83 22.66 18.02
C GLY A 131 9.32 21.27 17.66
N TYR A 132 9.55 21.07 16.37
CA TYR A 132 10.07 19.80 15.85
C TYR A 132 11.59 19.77 15.91
N HIS A 133 12.12 18.59 16.28
CA HIS A 133 13.54 18.33 16.37
C HIS A 133 13.87 17.02 15.64
N SER A 134 14.98 17.03 14.91
CA SER A 134 15.47 15.86 14.17
C SER A 134 16.83 15.41 14.71
N PHE A 135 16.96 14.08 14.82
CA PHE A 135 18.19 13.40 15.23
C PHE A 135 18.53 12.33 14.20
N ARG A 136 19.83 12.07 14.05
CA ARG A 136 20.34 11.00 13.20
C ARG A 136 21.00 9.94 14.05
N PHE A 137 20.43 8.73 14.03
CA PHE A 137 20.99 7.58 14.74
C PHE A 137 21.86 6.75 13.79
N HIS A 138 23.03 6.37 14.29
CA HIS A 138 23.94 5.44 13.66
C HIS A 138 24.06 4.21 14.53
N PRO A 139 23.59 3.02 14.09
CA PRO A 139 23.64 1.80 14.86
C PRO A 139 25.08 1.29 14.96
N GLY A 140 25.39 0.52 16.01
CA GLY A 140 26.70 -0.12 16.21
C GLY A 140 26.84 -1.51 15.59
N GLY A 141 25.80 -2.00 14.92
CA GLY A 141 25.74 -3.33 14.29
C GLY A 141 24.31 -3.78 14.04
N ASP A 142 24.14 -5.02 13.59
CA ASP A 142 22.83 -5.65 13.42
C ASP A 142 22.19 -5.90 14.78
N ASN A 143 21.12 -5.21 15.06
CA ASN A 143 20.44 -5.35 16.35
C ASN A 143 19.05 -4.73 16.33
N LEU A 144 18.26 -5.10 17.34
CA LEU A 144 17.04 -4.41 17.71
C LEU A 144 17.35 -3.40 18.82
N TYR A 145 17.00 -2.15 18.59
CA TYR A 145 17.19 -1.07 19.55
C TYR A 145 15.84 -0.50 19.98
N PHE A 146 15.79 -0.01 21.23
CA PHE A 146 14.64 0.73 21.76
C PHE A 146 15.12 2.12 22.17
N LEU A 147 14.58 3.13 21.51
CA LEU A 147 14.76 4.52 21.96
C LEU A 147 13.63 4.88 22.91
N THR A 148 13.98 5.30 24.11
CA THR A 148 13.04 5.91 25.07
C THR A 148 13.42 7.35 25.27
N VAL A 149 12.45 8.23 25.10
CA VAL A 149 12.58 9.68 25.26
C VAL A 149 11.71 10.15 26.42
N HIS A 150 12.29 10.90 27.35
CA HIS A 150 11.60 11.49 28.49
C HIS A 150 11.60 13.00 28.38
N TRP A 151 10.45 13.61 28.52
CA TRP A 151 10.27 15.04 28.58
C TRP A 151 9.14 15.38 29.57
N ASN A 152 9.40 16.29 30.48
CA ASN A 152 8.43 16.82 31.48
C ASN A 152 7.58 15.72 32.17
N GLY A 153 8.20 14.60 32.56
CA GLY A 153 7.53 13.48 33.24
C GLY A 153 6.79 12.51 32.29
N ILE A 154 6.75 12.79 31.00
CA ILE A 154 6.15 11.94 29.98
C ILE A 154 7.25 11.15 29.28
N SER A 155 6.96 9.91 28.96
CA SER A 155 7.88 9.02 28.21
C SER A 155 7.23 8.53 26.94
N ARG A 156 8.02 8.44 25.86
CA ARG A 156 7.66 7.80 24.59
C ARG A 156 8.78 6.86 24.19
N SER A 157 8.41 5.73 23.57
CA SER A 157 9.41 4.75 23.10
C SER A 157 9.08 4.31 21.70
N ILE A 158 10.12 4.13 20.89
CA ILE A 158 10.05 3.55 19.56
C ILE A 158 11.02 2.38 19.42
N GLN A 159 10.70 1.45 18.53
CA GLN A 159 11.51 0.29 18.19
C GLN A 159 12.26 0.56 16.89
N MET A 160 13.57 0.31 16.87
CA MET A 160 14.44 0.59 15.73
C MET A 160 15.20 -0.68 15.34
N ILE A 161 15.06 -1.12 14.09
CA ILE A 161 15.70 -2.33 13.55
C ILE A 161 16.88 -1.93 12.69
N SER A 162 18.07 -2.47 12.95
CA SER A 162 19.28 -2.31 12.14
C SER A 162 19.61 -3.61 11.40
N MET A 163 19.83 -3.51 10.09
CA MET A 163 20.25 -4.59 9.19
C MET A 163 21.62 -4.28 8.54
N GLY A 164 22.37 -3.34 9.06
CA GLY A 164 23.67 -2.92 8.52
C GLY A 164 24.82 -3.65 9.20
N GLN A 165 25.62 -4.39 8.45
CA GLN A 165 26.90 -4.91 8.95
C GLN A 165 27.80 -3.74 9.29
N GLN A 166 28.02 -3.49 10.57
CA GLN A 166 29.01 -2.52 11.02
C GLN A 166 30.06 -3.21 11.90
N ASP A 167 31.27 -3.15 11.45
CA ASP A 167 32.42 -3.69 12.17
C ASP A 167 32.68 -2.92 13.48
N GLY A 168 32.06 -3.33 14.57
CA GLY A 168 32.43 -2.94 15.93
C GLY A 168 32.40 -1.44 16.29
N LYS A 169 31.64 -0.62 15.57
CA LYS A 169 31.46 0.81 15.87
C LYS A 169 30.46 0.98 17.01
N SER A 170 30.68 1.96 17.87
CA SER A 170 29.73 2.35 18.91
C SER A 170 28.53 3.11 18.31
N CYS A 171 27.32 2.91 18.88
CA CYS A 171 26.15 3.70 18.52
C CYS A 171 26.40 5.19 18.68
N ARG A 172 25.85 6.00 17.77
CA ARG A 172 25.97 7.47 17.81
C ARG A 172 24.60 8.09 17.49
N LEU A 173 24.29 9.19 18.17
CA LEU A 173 23.09 9.99 17.94
C LEU A 173 23.50 11.45 17.76
N ASP A 174 23.32 11.95 16.54
CA ASP A 174 23.64 13.33 16.18
C ASP A 174 22.37 14.16 16.14
N TYR A 175 22.42 15.35 16.68
CA TYR A 175 21.36 16.33 16.52
C TYR A 175 21.49 17.02 15.17
N VAL A 176 20.44 16.97 14.37
CA VAL A 176 20.43 17.50 12.99
C VAL A 176 19.94 18.95 12.97
N GLY A 177 18.95 19.27 13.80
CA GLY A 177 18.41 20.62 13.87
C GLY A 177 16.99 20.69 14.45
N SER A 178 16.52 21.94 14.62
CA SER A 178 15.11 22.24 14.93
C SER A 178 14.48 23.01 13.78
N GLN A 179 13.21 22.75 13.54
CA GLN A 179 12.39 23.62 12.68
C GLN A 179 11.51 24.47 13.61
N SER A 180 11.79 25.78 13.63
CA SER A 180 10.93 26.76 14.28
C SER A 180 9.83 27.16 13.27
N GLY A 181 8.71 26.46 13.33
CA GLY A 181 7.47 26.81 12.65
C GLY A 181 6.33 26.59 13.63
N GLU A 182 5.31 27.45 13.59
CA GLU A 182 4.09 27.15 14.31
C GLU A 182 3.63 25.73 13.93
N PRO A 183 3.15 24.94 14.92
CA PRO A 183 2.74 23.59 14.64
C PRO A 183 1.62 23.66 13.60
N VAL A 184 1.89 23.23 12.38
CA VAL A 184 0.82 22.73 11.53
C VAL A 184 0.27 21.55 12.30
N LEU A 185 -0.90 21.75 12.88
CA LEU A 185 -1.63 20.78 13.66
C LEU A 185 -1.71 19.47 12.89
N LYS A 186 -0.76 18.58 13.13
CA LYS A 186 -0.93 17.17 12.80
C LYS A 186 -1.82 16.60 13.90
N ASN A 187 -3.11 16.82 13.74
CA ASN A 187 -4.07 16.02 14.47
C ASN A 187 -3.75 14.56 14.13
N SER A 188 -3.66 13.75 15.16
CA SER A 188 -3.65 12.28 15.06
C SER A 188 -5.03 11.75 14.65
N LEU A 189 -5.61 12.34 13.63
CA LEU A 189 -6.63 11.74 12.80
C LEU A 189 -5.84 11.04 11.71
N HIS A 190 -5.99 9.74 11.66
CA HIS A 190 -5.32 8.85 10.76
C HIS A 190 -5.20 9.47 9.38
N VAL A 191 -3.97 9.82 9.06
CA VAL A 191 -3.57 10.45 7.84
C VAL A 191 -3.77 9.42 6.75
N ARG A 192 -4.77 9.63 5.90
CA ARG A 192 -4.79 8.94 4.62
C ARG A 192 -3.66 9.53 3.80
N ASP A 193 -2.58 8.80 3.67
CA ASP A 193 -1.56 9.12 2.69
C ASP A 193 -2.15 8.87 1.31
N PHE A 194 -2.71 9.92 0.71
CA PHE A 194 -3.16 9.82 -0.67
C PHE A 194 -1.93 9.78 -1.57
N ILE A 195 -1.76 8.64 -2.20
CA ILE A 195 -0.65 8.37 -3.07
C ILE A 195 -1.07 8.73 -4.47
N VAL A 196 -0.42 9.76 -5.00
CA VAL A 196 -0.55 10.10 -6.40
C VAL A 196 0.67 9.60 -7.13
N ARG A 197 0.45 8.86 -8.19
CA ARG A 197 1.52 8.31 -9.00
C ARG A 197 1.52 8.93 -10.38
N GLN A 198 2.68 9.29 -10.81
CA GLN A 198 2.98 9.53 -12.20
C GLN A 198 4.26 8.77 -12.54
N SER A 199 4.25 8.01 -13.62
CA SER A 199 5.46 7.44 -14.21
C SER A 199 5.82 8.25 -15.44
N GLY A 200 7.09 8.50 -15.65
CA GLY A 200 7.60 9.16 -16.83
C GLY A 200 8.80 8.42 -17.38
N ILE A 201 8.89 8.32 -18.71
CA ILE A 201 10.14 8.01 -19.42
C ILE A 201 10.76 9.32 -19.78
N LEU A 202 12.01 9.57 -19.34
CA LEU A 202 12.74 10.78 -19.68
C LEU A 202 13.54 10.52 -20.95
N ASP A 203 13.04 11.06 -22.05
CA ASP A 203 13.68 10.89 -23.36
C ASP A 203 14.87 11.83 -23.58
N THR A 204 14.93 12.96 -22.84
CA THR A 204 16.05 13.94 -22.95
C THR A 204 16.39 14.54 -21.59
N PRO A 205 17.68 14.57 -21.22
CA PRO A 205 18.12 15.02 -19.90
C PRO A 205 18.33 16.54 -19.75
N GLU A 206 17.93 17.36 -20.69
CA GLU A 206 18.25 18.79 -20.72
C GLU A 206 17.11 19.73 -20.30
N GLU A 207 15.95 19.21 -19.91
CA GLU A 207 14.82 20.08 -19.60
C GLU A 207 14.44 20.03 -18.10
N SER A 208 14.28 21.21 -17.53
CA SER A 208 13.59 21.41 -16.25
C SER A 208 12.10 21.10 -16.45
N THR A 209 11.60 20.07 -15.76
CA THR A 209 10.22 19.62 -15.93
C THR A 209 9.45 19.75 -14.62
N THR A 210 8.28 20.36 -14.70
CA THR A 210 7.33 20.41 -13.58
C THR A 210 6.31 19.28 -13.72
N TYR A 211 6.23 18.43 -12.72
CA TYR A 211 5.22 17.38 -12.62
C TYR A 211 4.11 17.83 -11.68
N THR A 212 2.89 17.80 -12.18
CA THR A 212 1.70 18.05 -11.37
C THR A 212 1.01 16.73 -11.06
N PHE A 213 1.01 16.34 -9.81
CA PHE A 213 0.23 15.20 -9.35
C PHE A 213 -1.25 15.58 -9.37
N GLN A 214 -2.07 14.76 -10.00
CA GLN A 214 -3.52 14.88 -9.92
C GLN A 214 -4.05 13.82 -8.96
N PHE A 215 -4.77 14.25 -7.95
CA PHE A 215 -5.52 13.36 -7.11
C PHE A 215 -6.76 12.91 -7.88
N ALA A 216 -6.59 11.92 -8.72
CA ALA A 216 -7.70 11.25 -9.35
C ALA A 216 -7.89 9.91 -8.63
N THR A 217 -9.01 9.75 -7.97
CA THR A 217 -9.55 8.43 -7.67
C THR A 217 -9.82 7.73 -9.00
N ASN A 218 -9.52 6.45 -9.09
CA ASN A 218 -9.71 5.66 -10.33
C ASN A 218 -8.70 5.95 -11.47
N ILE A 219 -7.41 6.02 -11.15
CA ILE A 219 -6.36 6.13 -12.18
C ILE A 219 -6.11 4.75 -12.79
N PRO A 220 -6.29 4.56 -14.10
CA PRO A 220 -5.88 3.34 -14.78
C PRO A 220 -4.39 3.06 -14.61
N CYS A 221 -4.00 1.81 -14.69
CA CYS A 221 -2.59 1.43 -14.62
C CYS A 221 -1.76 2.11 -15.74
N PRO A 222 -0.62 2.69 -15.43
CA PRO A 222 0.23 3.36 -16.41
C PRO A 222 0.60 2.45 -17.58
N GLY A 223 0.37 2.93 -18.80
CA GLY A 223 0.66 2.20 -20.02
C GLY A 223 -0.27 1.03 -20.34
N THR A 224 -1.22 0.71 -19.46
CA THR A 224 -2.15 -0.42 -19.64
C THR A 224 -3.52 -0.07 -19.05
N PRO A 225 -4.25 0.90 -19.61
CA PRO A 225 -5.56 1.32 -19.08
C PRO A 225 -6.63 0.25 -19.21
N THR A 226 -6.47 -0.65 -20.17
CA THR A 226 -7.36 -1.79 -20.41
C THR A 226 -6.56 -3.03 -20.81
N VAL A 227 -7.14 -4.20 -20.57
CA VAL A 227 -6.62 -5.50 -21.01
C VAL A 227 -7.71 -6.21 -21.79
N GLU A 228 -7.44 -6.59 -23.04
CA GLU A 228 -8.34 -7.45 -23.81
C GLU A 228 -7.88 -8.90 -23.61
N TYR A 229 -8.78 -9.75 -23.10
CA TYR A 229 -8.49 -11.15 -22.83
C TYR A 229 -9.74 -12.02 -22.98
N GLU A 230 -9.63 -13.11 -23.74
CA GLU A 230 -10.71 -14.08 -24.01
C GLU A 230 -12.03 -13.39 -24.45
N GLY A 231 -11.92 -12.39 -25.34
CA GLY A 231 -13.06 -11.63 -25.87
C GLY A 231 -13.73 -10.67 -24.89
N GLN A 232 -13.13 -10.45 -23.71
CA GLN A 232 -13.56 -9.47 -22.72
C GLN A 232 -12.55 -8.31 -22.66
N VAL A 233 -13.04 -7.12 -22.36
CA VAL A 233 -12.20 -5.95 -22.06
C VAL A 233 -12.30 -5.65 -20.57
N TYR A 234 -11.16 -5.70 -19.89
CA TYR A 234 -11.02 -5.39 -18.48
C TYR A 234 -10.38 -4.03 -18.33
N ASN A 235 -10.99 -3.15 -17.55
CA ASN A 235 -10.36 -1.91 -17.12
C ASN A 235 -9.32 -2.22 -16.05
N THR A 236 -8.35 -1.33 -15.90
CA THR A 236 -7.33 -1.45 -14.87
C THR A 236 -7.42 -0.33 -13.86
N ILE A 237 -6.92 -0.58 -12.67
CA ILE A 237 -6.85 0.41 -11.61
C ILE A 237 -5.53 0.31 -10.87
N GLN A 238 -4.88 1.45 -10.70
CA GLN A 238 -3.68 1.55 -9.90
C GLN A 238 -4.05 1.89 -8.46
N ILE A 239 -3.84 0.94 -7.55
CA ILE A 239 -4.01 1.15 -6.12
C ILE A 239 -2.65 0.99 -5.46
N PHE A 240 -2.11 2.07 -4.92
CA PHE A 240 -0.75 2.12 -4.36
C PHE A 240 0.31 1.60 -5.36
N SER A 241 1.08 0.55 -4.98
CA SER A 241 2.09 -0.07 -5.86
C SER A 241 1.51 -1.12 -6.79
N GLN A 242 0.24 -1.42 -6.69
CA GLN A 242 -0.40 -2.54 -7.35
C GLN A 242 -1.29 -2.09 -8.49
N CYS A 243 -1.24 -2.83 -9.58
CA CYS A 243 -2.10 -2.64 -10.74
C CYS A 243 -3.10 -3.80 -10.82
N TRP A 244 -4.37 -3.53 -10.58
CA TRP A 244 -5.45 -4.52 -10.53
C TRP A 244 -6.35 -4.45 -11.75
N LEU A 245 -6.95 -5.57 -12.15
CA LEU A 245 -8.15 -5.50 -12.97
C LEU A 245 -9.31 -4.93 -12.14
N LYS A 246 -10.14 -4.07 -12.72
CA LYS A 246 -11.33 -3.53 -12.03
C LYS A 246 -12.47 -4.53 -11.97
N GLU A 247 -12.60 -5.33 -13.00
CA GLU A 247 -13.64 -6.36 -13.11
C GLU A 247 -13.13 -7.71 -12.61
N ASN A 248 -14.05 -8.52 -12.11
CA ASN A 248 -13.79 -9.93 -11.86
C ASN A 248 -13.62 -10.66 -13.18
N LEU A 249 -12.75 -11.67 -13.24
CA LEU A 249 -12.56 -12.48 -14.42
C LEU A 249 -13.88 -13.13 -14.87
N ASN A 250 -14.07 -13.18 -16.19
CA ASN A 250 -15.21 -13.83 -16.83
C ASN A 250 -14.73 -14.66 -18.04
N VAL A 251 -13.74 -15.53 -17.82
CA VAL A 251 -13.11 -16.34 -18.85
C VAL A 251 -13.57 -17.79 -18.77
N GLY A 252 -13.48 -18.50 -19.87
CA GLY A 252 -13.80 -19.92 -19.94
C GLY A 252 -15.25 -20.25 -20.28
N VAL A 253 -15.52 -21.55 -20.34
CA VAL A 253 -16.83 -22.13 -20.69
C VAL A 253 -17.69 -22.25 -19.45
N MET A 254 -18.95 -21.83 -19.55
CA MET A 254 -19.90 -21.98 -18.45
C MET A 254 -20.33 -23.44 -18.28
N ILE A 255 -20.22 -23.95 -17.05
CA ILE A 255 -20.78 -25.23 -16.62
C ILE A 255 -21.88 -25.02 -15.58
N GLN A 256 -22.70 -26.05 -15.31
CA GLN A 256 -23.76 -25.97 -14.32
C GLN A 256 -23.18 -26.03 -12.90
N GLY A 257 -23.81 -25.35 -11.94
CA GLY A 257 -23.35 -25.37 -10.55
C GLY A 257 -23.28 -26.77 -9.92
N SER A 258 -24.04 -27.72 -10.42
CA SER A 258 -24.02 -29.12 -9.96
C SER A 258 -22.86 -29.95 -10.54
N GLU A 259 -22.12 -29.43 -11.48
CA GLU A 259 -20.95 -30.07 -12.08
C GLU A 259 -19.68 -29.59 -11.37
N GLU A 260 -18.67 -30.46 -11.29
CA GLU A 260 -17.36 -30.10 -10.74
C GLU A 260 -16.40 -29.75 -11.88
N MET A 261 -15.58 -28.72 -11.67
CA MET A 261 -14.50 -28.36 -12.61
C MET A 261 -13.43 -29.46 -12.65
N THR A 262 -12.88 -29.70 -13.83
CA THR A 262 -11.92 -30.80 -14.03
C THR A 262 -10.72 -30.34 -14.85
N ASN A 263 -9.56 -30.94 -14.59
CA ASN A 263 -8.34 -30.69 -15.37
C ASN A 263 -8.45 -31.28 -16.76
N ASN A 264 -9.05 -30.53 -17.70
CA ASN A 264 -9.39 -30.98 -19.05
C ASN A 264 -8.89 -30.04 -20.17
N ASP A 265 -7.90 -29.19 -19.86
CA ASP A 265 -7.32 -28.16 -20.75
C ASP A 265 -8.31 -27.07 -21.20
N THR A 266 -9.48 -27.00 -20.56
CA THR A 266 -10.51 -26.00 -20.87
C THR A 266 -10.81 -25.22 -19.58
N ILE A 267 -10.68 -23.91 -19.60
CA ILE A 267 -11.08 -23.09 -18.44
C ILE A 267 -12.60 -23.17 -18.32
N GLU A 268 -13.06 -23.59 -17.15
CA GLU A 268 -14.47 -23.71 -16.79
C GLU A 268 -14.86 -22.62 -15.78
N LYS A 269 -16.13 -22.17 -15.83
CA LYS A 269 -16.67 -21.21 -14.87
C LYS A 269 -18.09 -21.53 -14.50
N TYR A 270 -18.50 -21.10 -13.31
CA TYR A 270 -19.91 -21.01 -12.94
C TYR A 270 -20.40 -19.58 -13.12
N CYS A 271 -21.65 -19.44 -13.52
CA CYS A 271 -22.39 -18.18 -13.43
C CYS A 271 -23.43 -18.30 -12.35
N TYR A 272 -23.57 -17.30 -11.48
CA TYR A 272 -24.53 -17.35 -10.37
C TYR A 272 -25.93 -17.74 -10.88
N ASP A 273 -26.59 -18.67 -10.15
CA ASP A 273 -27.90 -19.28 -10.52
C ASP A 273 -27.93 -19.91 -11.92
N ASN A 274 -26.79 -20.33 -12.43
CA ASN A 274 -26.66 -20.86 -13.79
C ASN A 274 -27.18 -19.89 -14.87
N GLN A 275 -27.07 -18.58 -14.64
CA GLN A 275 -27.50 -17.53 -15.55
C GLN A 275 -26.30 -16.84 -16.20
N PRO A 276 -26.15 -16.87 -17.54
CA PRO A 276 -25.06 -16.18 -18.22
C PRO A 276 -24.99 -14.67 -17.91
N ASP A 277 -26.15 -14.03 -17.73
CA ASP A 277 -26.23 -12.60 -17.39
C ASP A 277 -25.58 -12.28 -16.04
N SER A 278 -25.57 -13.25 -15.12
CA SER A 278 -24.86 -13.10 -13.83
C SER A 278 -23.35 -13.03 -14.02
N CYS A 279 -22.79 -13.81 -14.95
CA CYS A 279 -21.39 -13.70 -15.32
C CYS A 279 -21.06 -12.36 -16.00
N ALA A 280 -21.96 -11.86 -16.85
CA ALA A 280 -21.77 -10.54 -17.49
C ALA A 280 -21.76 -9.40 -16.44
N LYS A 281 -22.48 -9.57 -15.33
CA LYS A 281 -22.57 -8.57 -14.27
C LYS A 281 -21.52 -8.71 -13.18
N TYR A 282 -21.26 -9.91 -12.71
CA TYR A 282 -20.45 -10.17 -11.51
C TYR A 282 -19.11 -10.85 -11.80
N GLY A 283 -18.89 -11.29 -13.05
CA GLY A 283 -17.78 -12.18 -13.40
C GLY A 283 -18.10 -13.66 -13.18
N GLY A 284 -17.19 -14.53 -13.53
CA GLY A 284 -17.25 -15.96 -13.26
C GLY A 284 -16.93 -16.29 -11.81
N LEU A 285 -17.44 -17.43 -11.36
CA LEU A 285 -17.05 -18.08 -10.11
C LEU A 285 -16.24 -19.33 -10.46
N TYR A 286 -15.15 -19.54 -9.76
CA TYR A 286 -14.19 -20.61 -10.06
C TYR A 286 -13.86 -21.40 -8.81
N GLN A 287 -13.75 -22.73 -8.94
CA GLN A 287 -13.05 -23.52 -7.92
C GLN A 287 -11.58 -23.16 -7.90
N TRP A 288 -10.95 -23.25 -6.73
CA TRP A 288 -9.56 -22.78 -6.56
C TRP A 288 -8.58 -23.49 -7.50
N ASN A 289 -8.71 -24.82 -7.62
CA ASN A 289 -7.83 -25.60 -8.49
C ASN A 289 -7.95 -25.20 -9.96
N GLU A 290 -9.19 -24.92 -10.44
CA GLU A 290 -9.43 -24.42 -11.80
C GLU A 290 -8.79 -23.05 -12.00
N MET A 291 -9.02 -22.12 -11.05
CA MET A 291 -8.45 -20.79 -11.12
C MET A 291 -6.93 -20.82 -11.15
N MET A 292 -6.32 -21.73 -10.39
CA MET A 292 -4.87 -21.95 -10.33
C MET A 292 -4.31 -22.78 -11.50
N GLN A 293 -5.16 -23.28 -12.41
CA GLN A 293 -4.78 -24.23 -13.45
C GLN A 293 -4.04 -25.44 -12.87
N TYR A 294 -4.59 -25.94 -11.76
CA TYR A 294 -4.16 -27.18 -11.09
C TYR A 294 -2.69 -27.19 -10.61
N THR A 295 -2.15 -26.01 -10.28
CA THR A 295 -0.87 -25.85 -9.59
C THR A 295 -1.08 -25.22 -8.21
N THR A 296 -0.20 -25.51 -7.26
CA THR A 296 -0.22 -24.93 -5.90
C THR A 296 0.83 -23.81 -5.71
N GLN A 297 1.54 -23.47 -6.78
CA GLN A 297 2.52 -22.39 -6.72
C GLN A 297 1.85 -21.03 -6.61
N GLN A 298 2.11 -20.29 -5.55
CA GLN A 298 1.56 -18.94 -5.35
C GLN A 298 2.07 -17.95 -6.39
N GLY A 299 1.24 -16.96 -6.73
CA GLY A 299 1.58 -15.90 -7.66
C GLY A 299 1.71 -16.37 -9.11
N VAL A 300 1.12 -17.51 -9.47
CA VAL A 300 1.08 -17.97 -10.85
C VAL A 300 0.08 -17.17 -11.68
N GLN A 301 0.29 -17.18 -13.00
CA GLN A 301 -0.67 -16.62 -13.93
C GLN A 301 -2.07 -17.24 -13.72
N GLY A 302 -2.17 -18.57 -13.56
CA GLY A 302 -3.46 -19.26 -13.50
C GLY A 302 -4.34 -18.89 -14.70
N ILE A 303 -5.60 -18.55 -14.45
CA ILE A 303 -6.55 -18.09 -15.48
C ILE A 303 -6.43 -16.59 -15.80
N CYS A 304 -5.42 -15.89 -15.30
CA CYS A 304 -5.20 -14.46 -15.59
C CYS A 304 -4.62 -14.23 -16.99
N PRO A 305 -4.76 -13.03 -17.56
CA PRO A 305 -4.12 -12.66 -18.82
C PRO A 305 -2.59 -12.80 -18.75
N PRO A 306 -1.89 -12.98 -19.88
CA PRO A 306 -0.42 -12.94 -19.90
C PRO A 306 0.13 -11.63 -19.32
N GLY A 307 1.13 -11.73 -18.43
CA GLY A 307 1.70 -10.59 -17.69
C GLY A 307 0.88 -10.15 -16.47
N TRP A 308 -0.05 -11.03 -16.06
CA TRP A 308 -0.86 -10.90 -14.87
C TRP A 308 -0.87 -12.23 -14.09
N HIS A 309 -1.07 -12.16 -12.79
CA HIS A 309 -1.14 -13.33 -11.94
C HIS A 309 -2.30 -13.25 -10.94
N LEU A 310 -2.62 -14.37 -10.34
CA LEU A 310 -3.55 -14.44 -9.22
C LEU A 310 -2.86 -13.91 -7.96
N PRO A 311 -3.46 -12.93 -7.28
CA PRO A 311 -2.84 -12.30 -6.13
C PRO A 311 -2.58 -13.28 -5.00
N THR A 312 -1.42 -13.17 -4.38
CA THR A 312 -1.07 -13.90 -3.17
C THR A 312 -1.81 -13.34 -1.94
N ASP A 313 -1.77 -14.05 -0.82
CA ASP A 313 -2.29 -13.56 0.45
C ASP A 313 -1.60 -12.26 0.90
N GLU A 314 -0.29 -12.15 0.69
CA GLU A 314 0.50 -10.95 1.03
C GLU A 314 0.14 -9.75 0.14
N GLU A 315 -0.13 -9.95 -1.14
CA GLU A 315 -0.54 -8.87 -2.05
C GLU A 315 -1.92 -8.32 -1.71
N TRP A 316 -2.83 -9.17 -1.24
CA TRP A 316 -4.10 -8.72 -0.69
C TRP A 316 -3.93 -7.86 0.57
N LYS A 317 -3.02 -8.24 1.49
CA LYS A 317 -2.69 -7.42 2.68
C LYS A 317 -2.15 -6.04 2.29
N VAL A 318 -1.36 -5.96 1.20
CA VAL A 318 -0.89 -4.67 0.66
C VAL A 318 -2.06 -3.83 0.15
N LEU A 319 -3.01 -4.43 -0.59
CA LEU A 319 -4.22 -3.73 -1.03
C LEU A 319 -5.03 -3.22 0.18
N GLU A 320 -5.30 -4.09 1.13
CA GLU A 320 -6.10 -3.78 2.32
C GLU A 320 -5.49 -2.63 3.12
N GLY A 321 -4.18 -2.70 3.40
CA GLY A 321 -3.46 -1.63 4.10
C GLY A 321 -3.32 -0.34 3.29
N ALA A 322 -3.41 -0.40 1.94
CA ALA A 322 -3.39 0.79 1.09
C ALA A 322 -4.73 1.55 1.08
N VAL A 323 -5.83 0.88 1.40
CA VAL A 323 -7.17 1.46 1.31
C VAL A 323 -7.84 1.67 2.67
N ASP A 324 -7.29 1.14 3.75
CA ASP A 324 -7.79 1.32 5.11
C ASP A 324 -7.38 2.68 5.68
N SER A 325 -8.28 3.32 6.41
CA SER A 325 -8.02 4.65 6.98
C SER A 325 -7.26 4.60 8.31
N GLN A 326 -7.21 3.44 8.95
CA GLN A 326 -6.61 3.28 10.28
C GLN A 326 -5.31 2.47 10.25
N TYR A 327 -5.28 1.39 9.51
CA TYR A 327 -4.18 0.43 9.48
C TYR A 327 -3.47 0.50 8.14
N GLY A 328 -2.20 0.88 8.15
CA GLY A 328 -1.39 1.01 6.93
C GLY A 328 -0.88 -0.31 6.39
N ILE A 329 -0.18 -0.24 5.26
CA ILE A 329 0.50 -1.39 4.67
C ILE A 329 1.55 -1.91 5.65
N GLY A 330 1.55 -3.23 5.88
CA GLY A 330 2.49 -3.91 6.77
C GLY A 330 2.10 -3.85 8.25
N ASP A 331 0.90 -3.35 8.59
CA ASP A 331 0.36 -3.47 9.95
C ASP A 331 0.03 -4.93 10.25
N ASN A 332 0.33 -5.39 11.48
CA ASN A 332 0.09 -6.76 11.92
C ASN A 332 -1.40 -7.14 11.93
N THR A 333 -2.30 -6.17 11.94
CA THR A 333 -3.74 -6.39 11.82
C THR A 333 -4.08 -7.22 10.58
N TRP A 334 -3.30 -7.09 9.50
CA TRP A 334 -3.52 -7.83 8.27
C TRP A 334 -3.15 -9.31 8.33
N ASP A 335 -2.44 -9.74 9.38
CA ASP A 335 -2.11 -11.15 9.64
C ASP A 335 -3.22 -11.89 10.38
N ASP A 336 -4.13 -11.17 11.02
CA ASP A 336 -5.24 -11.76 11.79
C ASP A 336 -6.24 -12.50 10.88
N TRP A 337 -6.99 -13.39 11.49
CA TRP A 337 -8.10 -14.12 10.88
C TRP A 337 -9.43 -13.39 11.15
N GLY A 338 -10.38 -13.57 10.26
CA GLY A 338 -11.71 -13.00 10.41
C GLY A 338 -11.78 -11.55 9.94
N TRP A 339 -12.63 -10.76 10.56
CA TRP A 339 -12.81 -9.33 10.27
C TRP A 339 -11.59 -8.55 10.73
N ARG A 340 -11.04 -7.72 9.85
CA ARG A 340 -9.86 -6.92 10.14
C ARG A 340 -9.80 -5.64 9.31
N GLY A 341 -9.10 -4.65 9.85
CA GLY A 341 -9.12 -3.29 9.35
C GLY A 341 -10.20 -2.44 10.03
N SER A 342 -10.44 -1.29 9.51
CA SER A 342 -11.42 -0.32 9.99
C SER A 342 -12.50 -0.03 8.94
N ASP A 343 -12.08 0.34 7.72
CA ASP A 343 -12.98 0.73 6.63
C ASP A 343 -12.52 0.26 5.24
N ALA A 344 -11.53 -0.61 5.18
CA ALA A 344 -11.01 -1.15 3.91
C ALA A 344 -12.13 -1.78 3.06
N GLY A 345 -13.03 -2.54 3.69
CA GLY A 345 -14.16 -3.15 3.01
C GLY A 345 -15.11 -2.11 2.43
N THR A 346 -15.44 -1.06 3.17
CA THR A 346 -16.25 0.05 2.66
C THR A 346 -15.59 0.74 1.46
N ASN A 347 -14.27 0.92 1.52
CA ASN A 347 -13.51 1.60 0.46
C ASN A 347 -13.32 0.75 -0.80
N LEU A 348 -13.44 -0.58 -0.70
CA LEU A 348 -13.35 -1.53 -1.83
C LEU A 348 -14.70 -1.86 -2.46
N LYS A 349 -15.82 -1.78 -1.72
CA LYS A 349 -17.17 -2.09 -2.22
C LYS A 349 -17.63 -1.03 -3.23
N THR A 350 -18.34 -1.48 -4.27
CA THR A 350 -19.06 -0.60 -5.22
C THR A 350 -20.08 0.30 -4.52
N THR A 351 -20.35 1.46 -5.13
CA THR A 351 -21.33 2.45 -4.63
C THR A 351 -22.79 2.04 -4.84
N SER A 352 -23.03 0.86 -5.43
CA SER A 352 -24.36 0.32 -5.68
C SER A 352 -24.33 -1.21 -5.79
N GLY A 353 -25.48 -1.83 -5.57
CA GLY A 353 -25.69 -3.26 -5.79
C GLY A 353 -25.61 -4.12 -4.52
N TRP A 354 -25.16 -3.55 -3.40
CA TRP A 354 -25.12 -4.22 -2.11
C TRP A 354 -26.46 -4.12 -1.38
N TYR A 355 -26.82 -5.19 -0.65
CA TYR A 355 -28.08 -5.31 0.05
C TYR A 355 -28.22 -4.25 1.18
N GLU A 356 -29.45 -3.86 1.52
CA GLU A 356 -29.82 -2.94 2.62
C GLU A 356 -28.98 -1.65 2.72
N ASN A 357 -28.60 -1.04 1.59
CA ASN A 357 -27.71 0.13 1.52
C ASN A 357 -26.29 -0.11 2.03
N GLY A 358 -25.84 -1.36 2.09
CA GLY A 358 -24.46 -1.75 2.42
C GLY A 358 -23.42 -1.39 1.35
N ASN A 359 -23.77 -0.43 0.47
CA ASN A 359 -22.87 0.05 -0.57
C ASN A 359 -21.65 0.70 0.02
N GLY A 360 -20.52 0.56 -0.68
CA GLY A 360 -19.27 1.19 -0.32
C GLY A 360 -19.09 2.58 -0.90
N THR A 361 -17.88 3.08 -0.77
CA THR A 361 -17.44 4.36 -1.36
C THR A 361 -16.76 4.18 -2.70
N ASP A 362 -16.26 2.96 -2.97
CA ASP A 362 -15.37 2.65 -4.11
C ASP A 362 -14.25 3.70 -4.30
N LEU A 363 -13.76 4.18 -3.17
CA LEU A 363 -12.88 5.36 -3.10
C LEU A 363 -11.64 5.22 -3.97
N PHE A 364 -11.14 4.00 -4.10
CA PHE A 364 -9.92 3.68 -4.85
C PHE A 364 -10.21 3.00 -6.20
N GLY A 365 -11.47 2.80 -6.55
CA GLY A 365 -11.88 2.24 -7.83
C GLY A 365 -11.65 0.73 -7.97
N PHE A 366 -11.55 0.00 -6.88
CA PHE A 366 -11.45 -1.47 -6.91
C PHE A 366 -12.73 -2.10 -7.44
N SER A 367 -13.88 -1.47 -7.19
CA SER A 367 -15.19 -1.88 -7.68
C SER A 367 -15.57 -3.32 -7.28
N GLY A 368 -15.44 -3.63 -5.99
CA GLY A 368 -15.82 -4.92 -5.43
C GLY A 368 -17.32 -5.15 -5.51
N LEU A 369 -17.77 -6.15 -6.26
CA LEU A 369 -19.18 -6.47 -6.51
C LEU A 369 -19.69 -7.58 -5.58
N PRO A 370 -20.97 -7.53 -5.14
CA PRO A 370 -21.57 -8.57 -4.33
C PRO A 370 -22.08 -9.74 -5.19
N GLY A 371 -21.15 -10.47 -5.81
CA GLY A 371 -21.47 -11.56 -6.75
C GLY A 371 -21.97 -12.86 -6.12
N GLY A 372 -21.99 -12.95 -4.77
CA GLY A 372 -22.25 -14.20 -4.08
C GLY A 372 -21.17 -15.24 -4.32
N TYR A 373 -21.50 -16.49 -4.07
CA TYR A 373 -20.58 -17.61 -4.34
C TYR A 373 -21.34 -18.91 -4.68
N ARG A 374 -20.61 -19.89 -5.23
CA ARG A 374 -21.08 -21.27 -5.38
C ARG A 374 -20.62 -22.09 -4.17
N TYR A 375 -21.55 -22.65 -3.42
CA TYR A 375 -21.27 -23.59 -2.35
C TYR A 375 -20.76 -24.93 -2.93
N TYR A 376 -19.85 -25.61 -2.24
CA TYR A 376 -19.26 -26.86 -2.72
C TYR A 376 -20.30 -27.96 -3.06
N GLY A 377 -21.51 -27.88 -2.52
CA GLY A 377 -22.63 -28.75 -2.85
C GLY A 377 -23.37 -28.40 -4.12
N GLY A 378 -22.91 -27.43 -4.92
CA GLY A 378 -23.43 -27.15 -6.26
C GLY A 378 -24.53 -26.09 -6.35
N PHE A 379 -24.89 -25.41 -5.28
CA PHE A 379 -25.89 -24.34 -5.28
C PHE A 379 -25.25 -22.97 -4.98
N PHE A 380 -25.94 -21.91 -5.38
CA PHE A 380 -25.47 -20.53 -5.24
C PHE A 380 -26.11 -19.84 -4.06
N VAL A 381 -25.37 -18.94 -3.42
CA VAL A 381 -25.83 -18.27 -2.19
C VAL A 381 -25.39 -16.80 -2.14
N ILE A 382 -26.24 -16.01 -1.51
CA ILE A 382 -26.02 -14.65 -1.00
C ILE A 382 -25.47 -13.63 -2.01
N VAL A 383 -25.96 -13.66 -3.27
CA VAL A 383 -25.75 -12.53 -4.20
C VAL A 383 -26.43 -11.27 -3.64
N GLY A 384 -25.74 -10.16 -3.73
CA GLY A 384 -26.18 -8.90 -3.12
C GLY A 384 -25.55 -8.65 -1.74
N ASP A 385 -25.28 -9.70 -0.96
CA ASP A 385 -24.76 -9.60 0.41
C ASP A 385 -23.25 -9.78 0.49
N TYR A 386 -22.68 -10.57 -0.42
CA TYR A 386 -21.32 -11.10 -0.33
C TYR A 386 -20.57 -10.96 -1.65
N GLY A 387 -19.35 -10.49 -1.58
CA GLY A 387 -18.38 -10.54 -2.68
C GLY A 387 -17.08 -11.18 -2.20
N GLY A 388 -16.71 -12.33 -2.77
CA GLY A 388 -15.55 -13.09 -2.33
C GLY A 388 -14.57 -13.39 -3.46
N TRP A 389 -13.29 -13.43 -3.12
CA TRP A 389 -12.19 -13.66 -4.04
C TRP A 389 -11.19 -14.65 -3.48
N TRP A 390 -10.79 -15.61 -4.31
CA TRP A 390 -9.66 -16.46 -4.00
C TRP A 390 -8.35 -15.67 -4.01
N THR A 391 -7.42 -16.08 -3.14
CA THR A 391 -5.99 -15.80 -3.33
C THR A 391 -5.32 -16.99 -4.02
N SER A 392 -4.09 -16.84 -4.50
CA SER A 392 -3.29 -17.96 -5.02
C SER A 392 -2.60 -18.77 -3.92
N ALA A 393 -2.83 -18.43 -2.65
CA ALA A 393 -2.19 -19.09 -1.51
C ALA A 393 -3.03 -20.26 -0.98
N GLU A 394 -2.53 -21.48 -1.13
CA GLU A 394 -3.04 -22.65 -0.41
C GLU A 394 -2.75 -22.52 1.09
N TYR A 395 -3.68 -22.93 1.93
CA TYR A 395 -3.47 -22.96 3.38
C TYR A 395 -2.94 -24.34 3.83
N ASP A 396 -3.69 -25.38 3.49
CA ASP A 396 -3.29 -26.79 3.64
C ASP A 396 -4.07 -27.63 2.61
N GLY A 397 -3.72 -28.91 2.46
CA GLY A 397 -4.26 -29.77 1.41
C GLY A 397 -5.78 -29.76 1.28
N GLY A 398 -6.31 -28.93 0.40
CA GLY A 398 -7.72 -28.79 0.07
C GLY A 398 -8.39 -27.53 0.59
N TYR A 399 -7.63 -26.62 1.24
CA TYR A 399 -8.13 -25.32 1.70
C TYR A 399 -7.22 -24.21 1.21
N ALA A 400 -7.78 -23.12 0.72
CA ALA A 400 -7.06 -21.95 0.25
C ALA A 400 -7.56 -20.66 0.91
N TRP A 401 -6.68 -19.66 0.96
CA TRP A 401 -7.01 -18.35 1.50
C TRP A 401 -7.95 -17.60 0.57
N ASP A 402 -8.93 -16.92 1.17
CA ASP A 402 -9.85 -16.05 0.49
C ASP A 402 -9.92 -14.66 1.13
N ARG A 403 -10.60 -13.77 0.45
CA ARG A 403 -11.05 -12.48 0.93
C ARG A 403 -12.50 -12.31 0.62
N TYR A 404 -13.26 -11.74 1.57
CA TYR A 404 -14.59 -11.29 1.24
C TYR A 404 -14.99 -9.98 1.90
N LEU A 405 -15.91 -9.32 1.22
CA LEU A 405 -16.62 -8.15 1.66
C LEU A 405 -18.06 -8.55 1.94
N TYR A 406 -18.66 -7.93 2.95
CA TYR A 406 -20.05 -8.19 3.32
C TYR A 406 -20.83 -6.88 3.38
N TYR A 407 -22.15 -6.93 3.12
CA TYR A 407 -22.93 -5.71 2.94
C TYR A 407 -22.93 -4.81 4.19
N ASP A 408 -22.98 -5.36 5.40
CA ASP A 408 -23.07 -4.63 6.66
C ASP A 408 -21.74 -4.48 7.40
N ALA A 409 -20.62 -4.94 6.82
CA ALA A 409 -19.30 -4.84 7.43
C ALA A 409 -18.44 -3.78 6.71
N PRO A 410 -17.81 -2.85 7.45
CA PRO A 410 -16.85 -1.92 6.88
C PRO A 410 -15.46 -2.52 6.69
N GLU A 411 -15.14 -3.61 7.36
CA GLU A 411 -13.88 -4.32 7.34
C GLU A 411 -13.80 -5.30 6.14
N VAL A 412 -12.64 -5.92 5.98
CA VAL A 412 -12.41 -7.06 5.09
C VAL A 412 -12.31 -8.34 5.92
N PHE A 413 -12.91 -9.43 5.46
CA PHE A 413 -12.75 -10.73 6.09
C PHE A 413 -11.68 -11.55 5.38
N ARG A 414 -10.79 -12.20 6.15
CA ARG A 414 -9.78 -13.14 5.69
C ARG A 414 -9.99 -14.48 6.34
N TYR A 415 -10.16 -15.51 5.50
CA TYR A 415 -10.39 -16.85 6.00
C TYR A 415 -9.81 -17.89 5.03
N VAL A 416 -10.07 -19.16 5.32
CA VAL A 416 -9.76 -20.27 4.42
C VAL A 416 -11.03 -21.06 4.13
N TYR A 417 -11.23 -21.38 2.87
CA TYR A 417 -12.34 -22.20 2.44
C TYR A 417 -11.86 -23.44 1.69
N TYR A 418 -12.70 -24.48 1.73
CA TYR A 418 -12.46 -25.67 0.93
C TYR A 418 -12.44 -25.32 -0.56
N GLU A 419 -11.42 -25.79 -1.29
CA GLU A 419 -11.15 -25.43 -2.69
C GLU A 419 -12.29 -25.74 -3.66
N GLY A 420 -13.23 -26.59 -3.26
CA GLY A 420 -14.44 -26.90 -4.02
C GLY A 420 -15.52 -25.80 -4.00
N TYR A 421 -15.36 -24.72 -3.20
CA TYR A 421 -16.20 -23.54 -3.35
C TYR A 421 -15.90 -22.80 -4.65
N GLY A 422 -16.88 -22.08 -5.17
CA GLY A 422 -16.68 -21.19 -6.32
C GLY A 422 -16.68 -19.72 -5.89
N PHE A 423 -15.55 -19.05 -5.94
CA PHE A 423 -15.40 -17.60 -5.71
C PHE A 423 -14.92 -16.89 -6.97
N SER A 424 -14.98 -15.55 -6.94
CA SER A 424 -14.48 -14.72 -8.04
C SER A 424 -12.94 -14.76 -8.12
N GLY A 425 -12.42 -14.58 -9.33
CA GLY A 425 -11.01 -14.33 -9.59
C GLY A 425 -10.77 -12.86 -9.93
N ARG A 426 -9.69 -12.29 -9.40
CA ARG A 426 -9.22 -10.95 -9.74
C ARG A 426 -7.71 -11.00 -9.95
N CYS A 427 -7.20 -10.32 -10.99
CA CYS A 427 -5.78 -10.41 -11.33
C CYS A 427 -5.01 -9.15 -10.96
N LEU A 428 -3.76 -9.37 -10.61
CA LEU A 428 -2.74 -8.37 -10.34
C LEU A 428 -1.67 -8.43 -11.44
N ARG A 429 -1.20 -7.28 -11.91
CA ARG A 429 -0.18 -7.19 -12.95
C ARG A 429 1.21 -7.57 -12.43
N ASP A 430 1.95 -8.33 -13.22
CA ASP A 430 3.37 -8.61 -12.98
C ASP A 430 4.21 -7.31 -13.08
N TYR A 431 5.28 -7.22 -12.30
CA TYR A 431 6.17 -6.05 -12.26
C TYR A 431 7.44 -6.28 -13.06
#